data_a75a28b450e9ea6faa0e5f62fa201785
#
_entry.id   a75a28b450e9ea6faa0e5f62fa201785
#
_cell.length_a   1.000
_cell.length_b   1.000
_cell.length_c   1.000
_cell.angle_alpha   90.00
_cell.angle_beta   90.00
_cell.angle_gamma   90.00
#
_symmetry.space_group_name_H-M   'P 1'
#
loop_
_entity.id
_entity.type
_entity.pdbx_description
1 polymer ?
#
loop_
_entity_poly.entity_id
_entity_poly.type
_entity_poly.pdbx_seq_one_letter_code
_entity_poly.pdbx_strand_id
1 'polypeptide(L)'
;MAVTDTLLPAPKPADAPPERRGGVAAVGLVLGGALSVQFGSAVAALIFPRTGVAGAVTLRLTISAVLLLVVCRPRLRGYDRSAWLAAGAFGLALAGMNSLFYQAIERIPLGPAVTLEVLGPLALSVFTARRLASWCWAGLALAGVALLGQGGFDRLNPAGVAFAFGAGAMWAAYIVLSARVGGRFPGADGLALALAVAALVTLPLGIVDGGAVLLDPTVLALGTALAVLASGLPYTLELLALRRMPTATFAVLMSLGPAIATLAGWLVLRQALTVLECAAIVLVIAASIGAVRVSAAAAGRPARR
;
A
#
# COMPACT_ATOMS: atom_id res chain seq x y z
N MET A 1 45.76 -58.66 11.03
CA MET A 1 44.45 -58.16 10.53
C MET A 1 44.28 -56.70 11.00
N ALA A 2 44.66 -55.75 10.18
CA ALA A 2 44.63 -54.30 10.55
C ALA A 2 43.29 -53.77 10.14
N VAL A 3 42.53 -53.21 11.09
CA VAL A 3 41.27 -52.48 10.85
C VAL A 3 41.65 -51.05 10.52
N THR A 4 41.39 -50.67 9.28
CA THR A 4 41.59 -49.28 8.76
C THR A 4 40.39 -48.46 9.23
N ASP A 5 40.61 -47.58 10.20
CA ASP A 5 39.66 -46.52 10.60
C ASP A 5 39.52 -45.50 9.46
N THR A 6 38.39 -45.54 8.77
CA THR A 6 38.01 -44.53 7.77
C THR A 6 37.46 -43.30 8.48
N LEU A 7 38.33 -42.34 8.75
CA LEU A 7 37.93 -41.02 9.27
C LEU A 7 37.01 -40.34 8.27
N LEU A 8 35.72 -40.19 8.61
CA LEU A 8 34.77 -39.34 7.90
C LEU A 8 35.28 -37.90 7.97
N PRO A 9 35.25 -37.15 6.88
CA PRO A 9 35.63 -35.72 6.90
C PRO A 9 34.69 -34.95 7.81
N ALA A 10 35.25 -34.06 8.61
CA ALA A 10 34.51 -33.18 9.51
C ALA A 10 33.48 -32.36 8.72
N PRO A 11 32.25 -32.12 9.26
CA PRO A 11 31.24 -31.33 8.61
C PRO A 11 31.76 -29.91 8.38
N LYS A 12 31.62 -29.47 7.12
CA LYS A 12 31.96 -28.11 6.69
C LYS A 12 31.25 -27.09 7.58
N PRO A 13 31.93 -26.06 8.09
CA PRO A 13 31.27 -25.02 8.88
C PRO A 13 30.07 -24.48 8.12
N ALA A 14 28.90 -24.46 8.78
CA ALA A 14 27.71 -23.84 8.20
C ALA A 14 28.05 -22.42 7.77
N ASP A 15 27.76 -22.12 6.49
CA ASP A 15 28.03 -20.84 5.88
C ASP A 15 27.49 -19.72 6.78
N ALA A 16 28.35 -18.73 7.07
CA ALA A 16 28.02 -17.55 7.85
C ALA A 16 26.80 -16.85 7.24
N PRO A 17 25.90 -16.26 8.05
CA PRO A 17 24.70 -15.61 7.53
C PRO A 17 25.08 -14.53 6.52
N PRO A 18 24.34 -14.41 5.39
CA PRO A 18 24.66 -13.47 4.32
C PRO A 18 24.71 -12.05 4.87
N GLU A 19 25.86 -11.42 4.62
CA GLU A 19 26.31 -10.17 5.18
C GLU A 19 25.31 -8.98 5.03
N ARG A 20 25.42 -8.05 5.97
CA ARG A 20 24.73 -6.76 6.14
C ARG A 20 24.55 -5.89 4.88
N ARG A 21 25.24 -6.16 3.78
CA ARG A 21 25.07 -5.45 2.50
C ARG A 21 23.70 -5.66 1.85
N GLY A 22 23.03 -6.78 2.10
CA GLY A 22 21.65 -7.04 1.66
C GLY A 22 20.61 -6.17 2.36
N GLY A 23 20.87 -5.78 3.62
CA GLY A 23 19.92 -5.02 4.42
C GLY A 23 19.72 -3.58 3.93
N VAL A 24 20.80 -2.86 3.62
CA VAL A 24 20.73 -1.46 3.17
C VAL A 24 20.05 -1.37 1.79
N ALA A 25 20.42 -2.28 0.87
CA ALA A 25 19.77 -2.31 -0.45
C ALA A 25 18.26 -2.62 -0.35
N ALA A 26 17.88 -3.54 0.54
CA ALA A 26 16.47 -3.87 0.75
C ALA A 26 15.68 -2.71 1.36
N VAL A 27 16.25 -1.97 2.31
CA VAL A 27 15.67 -0.72 2.85
C VAL A 27 15.49 0.31 1.73
N GLY A 28 16.50 0.49 0.87
CA GLY A 28 16.41 1.38 -0.29
C GLY A 28 15.29 1.01 -1.26
N LEU A 29 15.03 -0.29 -1.48
CA LEU A 29 13.92 -0.76 -2.31
C LEU A 29 12.55 -0.38 -1.71
N VAL A 30 12.35 -0.57 -0.39
CA VAL A 30 11.09 -0.21 0.28
C VAL A 30 10.86 1.30 0.24
N LEU A 31 11.86 2.08 0.61
CA LEU A 31 11.77 3.54 0.59
C LEU A 31 11.56 4.07 -0.83
N GLY A 32 12.24 3.49 -1.82
CA GLY A 32 12.05 3.81 -3.24
C GLY A 32 10.62 3.51 -3.72
N GLY A 33 10.04 2.37 -3.31
CA GLY A 33 8.65 2.03 -3.57
C GLY A 33 7.68 3.01 -2.92
N ALA A 34 7.87 3.30 -1.64
CA ALA A 34 7.04 4.25 -0.90
C ALA A 34 7.12 5.68 -1.48
N LEU A 35 8.32 6.15 -1.81
CA LEU A 35 8.52 7.42 -2.51
C LEU A 35 7.77 7.43 -3.84
N SER A 36 7.93 6.37 -4.64
CA SER A 36 7.26 6.26 -5.95
C SER A 36 5.74 6.38 -5.83
N VAL A 37 5.11 5.66 -4.89
CA VAL A 37 3.65 5.74 -4.65
C VAL A 37 3.22 7.15 -4.27
N GLN A 38 3.90 7.78 -3.31
CA GLN A 38 3.47 9.07 -2.78
C GLN A 38 3.71 10.22 -3.76
N PHE A 39 4.84 10.19 -4.48
CA PHE A 39 5.07 11.16 -5.56
C PHE A 39 4.13 10.90 -6.74
N GLY A 40 3.83 9.65 -7.06
CA GLY A 40 2.78 9.30 -8.03
C GLY A 40 1.43 9.87 -7.64
N SER A 41 1.03 9.76 -6.36
CA SER A 41 -0.23 10.33 -5.86
C SER A 41 -0.23 11.86 -5.90
N ALA A 42 0.90 12.51 -5.61
CA ALA A 42 1.03 13.96 -5.75
C ALA A 42 0.91 14.40 -7.22
N VAL A 43 1.52 13.67 -8.15
CA VAL A 43 1.38 13.92 -9.60
C VAL A 43 -0.07 13.71 -10.05
N ALA A 44 -0.77 12.69 -9.52
CA ALA A 44 -2.18 12.48 -9.81
C ALA A 44 -3.02 13.70 -9.46
N ALA A 45 -2.78 14.32 -8.31
CA ALA A 45 -3.49 15.53 -7.89
C ALA A 45 -3.29 16.71 -8.85
N LEU A 46 -2.15 16.80 -9.53
CA LEU A 46 -1.90 17.85 -10.54
C LEU A 46 -2.73 17.67 -11.82
N ILE A 47 -3.18 16.47 -12.12
CA ILE A 47 -3.99 16.20 -13.33
C ILE A 47 -5.49 16.26 -13.08
N PHE A 48 -5.95 16.28 -11.82
CA PHE A 48 -7.39 16.38 -11.47
C PHE A 48 -8.13 17.54 -12.15
N PRO A 49 -7.56 18.77 -12.28
CA PRO A 49 -8.24 19.84 -12.96
C PRO A 49 -8.57 19.58 -14.44
N ARG A 50 -7.86 18.62 -15.08
CA ARG A 50 -8.05 18.27 -16.49
C ARG A 50 -8.94 17.04 -16.67
N THR A 51 -8.79 16.04 -15.82
CA THR A 51 -9.41 14.72 -15.99
C THR A 51 -10.55 14.45 -15.04
N GLY A 52 -10.76 15.33 -14.06
CA GLY A 52 -11.52 14.99 -12.87
C GLY A 52 -10.80 13.94 -12.02
N VAL A 53 -11.32 13.71 -10.83
CA VAL A 53 -10.76 12.72 -9.89
C VAL A 53 -11.02 11.31 -10.39
N ALA A 54 -12.25 11.01 -10.82
CA ALA A 54 -12.61 9.68 -11.31
C ALA A 54 -11.88 9.37 -12.64
N GLY A 55 -11.64 10.35 -13.49
CA GLY A 55 -10.83 10.21 -14.69
C GLY A 55 -9.38 9.81 -14.39
N ALA A 56 -8.74 10.44 -13.40
CA ALA A 56 -7.39 10.11 -12.99
C ALA A 56 -7.30 8.68 -12.39
N VAL A 57 -8.27 8.27 -11.56
CA VAL A 57 -8.38 6.90 -11.02
C VAL A 57 -8.51 5.89 -12.15
N THR A 58 -9.40 6.16 -13.10
CA THR A 58 -9.68 5.27 -14.23
C THR A 58 -8.45 5.10 -15.11
N LEU A 59 -7.74 6.18 -15.45
CA LEU A 59 -6.49 6.12 -16.21
C LEU A 59 -5.46 5.25 -15.48
N ARG A 60 -5.22 5.52 -14.20
CA ARG A 60 -4.28 4.73 -13.40
C ARG A 60 -4.62 3.26 -13.39
N LEU A 61 -5.87 2.89 -13.05
CA LEU A 61 -6.28 1.50 -12.90
C LEU A 61 -6.35 0.78 -14.26
N THR A 62 -6.84 1.45 -15.30
CA THR A 62 -6.93 0.85 -16.65
C THR A 62 -5.55 0.59 -17.23
N ILE A 63 -4.64 1.56 -17.17
CA ILE A 63 -3.28 1.39 -17.69
C ILE A 63 -2.53 0.33 -16.87
N SER A 64 -2.67 0.34 -15.52
CA SER A 64 -2.07 -0.69 -14.67
C SER A 64 -2.63 -2.09 -14.98
N ALA A 65 -3.95 -2.21 -15.21
CA ALA A 65 -4.58 -3.46 -15.60
C ALA A 65 -4.06 -3.96 -16.94
N VAL A 66 -3.99 -3.10 -17.96
CA VAL A 66 -3.45 -3.46 -19.29
C VAL A 66 -2.02 -3.93 -19.17
N LEU A 67 -1.17 -3.19 -18.47
CA LEU A 67 0.25 -3.55 -18.27
C LEU A 67 0.38 -4.91 -17.59
N LEU A 68 -0.35 -5.15 -16.49
CA LEU A 68 -0.27 -6.43 -15.79
C LEU A 68 -0.87 -7.60 -16.61
N LEU A 69 -1.97 -7.39 -17.32
CA LEU A 69 -2.55 -8.41 -18.20
C LEU A 69 -1.59 -8.80 -19.33
N VAL A 70 -0.91 -7.83 -19.92
CA VAL A 70 0.08 -8.09 -20.99
C VAL A 70 1.30 -8.83 -20.44
N VAL A 71 1.80 -8.46 -19.27
CA VAL A 71 2.99 -9.07 -18.65
C VAL A 71 2.69 -10.44 -18.09
N CYS A 72 1.62 -10.59 -17.29
CA CYS A 72 1.31 -11.83 -16.58
C CYS A 72 0.59 -12.85 -17.48
N ARG A 73 -0.20 -12.38 -18.45
CA ARG A 73 -1.01 -13.23 -19.36
C ARG A 73 -1.80 -14.29 -18.58
N PRO A 74 -2.65 -13.88 -17.61
CA PRO A 74 -3.31 -14.80 -16.70
C PRO A 74 -4.17 -15.81 -17.45
N ARG A 75 -4.14 -17.05 -16.97
CA ARG A 75 -5.04 -18.08 -17.50
C ARG A 75 -6.44 -17.80 -17.01
N LEU A 76 -7.42 -17.74 -17.93
CA LEU A 76 -8.82 -17.49 -17.58
C LEU A 76 -9.61 -18.77 -17.31
N ARG A 77 -9.02 -19.95 -17.53
CA ARG A 77 -9.70 -21.25 -17.38
C ARG A 77 -9.06 -22.05 -16.25
N GLY A 78 -9.89 -22.90 -15.62
CA GLY A 78 -9.41 -23.79 -14.56
C GLY A 78 -9.63 -23.27 -13.14
N TYR A 79 -10.22 -22.10 -12.96
CA TYR A 79 -10.57 -21.55 -11.65
C TYR A 79 -12.03 -21.79 -11.30
N ASP A 80 -12.30 -22.12 -10.05
CA ASP A 80 -13.63 -22.30 -9.50
C ASP A 80 -14.36 -20.96 -9.29
N ARG A 81 -15.66 -21.02 -9.04
CA ARG A 81 -16.49 -19.84 -8.78
C ARG A 81 -15.98 -19.03 -7.58
N SER A 82 -15.46 -19.70 -6.57
CA SER A 82 -14.97 -19.07 -5.34
C SER A 82 -13.68 -18.25 -5.60
N ALA A 83 -12.80 -18.70 -6.51
CA ALA A 83 -11.62 -17.94 -6.94
C ALA A 83 -12.04 -16.67 -7.70
N TRP A 84 -13.00 -16.77 -8.63
CA TRP A 84 -13.52 -15.60 -9.36
C TRP A 84 -14.21 -14.59 -8.45
N LEU A 85 -15.00 -15.05 -7.48
CA LEU A 85 -15.60 -14.16 -6.47
C LEU A 85 -14.55 -13.47 -5.61
N ALA A 86 -13.47 -14.17 -5.24
CA ALA A 86 -12.37 -13.58 -4.49
C ALA A 86 -11.62 -12.51 -5.32
N ALA A 87 -11.34 -12.79 -6.60
CA ALA A 87 -10.71 -11.83 -7.51
C ALA A 87 -11.61 -10.61 -7.75
N GLY A 88 -12.91 -10.81 -7.93
CA GLY A 88 -13.91 -9.76 -8.07
C GLY A 88 -14.00 -8.87 -6.83
N ALA A 89 -14.11 -9.48 -5.64
CA ALA A 89 -14.11 -8.73 -4.38
C ALA A 89 -12.80 -7.94 -4.17
N PHE A 90 -11.68 -8.53 -4.54
CA PHE A 90 -10.38 -7.87 -4.49
C PHE A 90 -10.30 -6.68 -5.44
N GLY A 91 -10.83 -6.81 -6.66
CA GLY A 91 -10.96 -5.71 -7.62
C GLY A 91 -11.85 -4.57 -7.12
N LEU A 92 -12.98 -4.90 -6.48
CA LEU A 92 -13.87 -3.91 -5.86
C LEU A 92 -13.17 -3.17 -4.71
N ALA A 93 -12.41 -3.88 -3.87
CA ALA A 93 -11.62 -3.26 -2.80
C ALA A 93 -10.55 -2.31 -3.37
N LEU A 94 -9.87 -2.72 -4.46
CA LEU A 94 -8.90 -1.87 -5.18
C LEU A 94 -9.56 -0.63 -5.78
N ALA A 95 -10.70 -0.79 -6.46
CA ALA A 95 -11.45 0.33 -7.03
C ALA A 95 -11.89 1.31 -5.94
N GLY A 96 -12.49 0.79 -4.86
CA GLY A 96 -12.95 1.60 -3.72
C GLY A 96 -11.80 2.32 -3.04
N MET A 97 -10.70 1.62 -2.73
CA MET A 97 -9.50 2.19 -2.09
C MET A 97 -8.95 3.37 -2.91
N ASN A 98 -8.70 3.17 -4.20
CA ASN A 98 -8.13 4.21 -5.06
C ASN A 98 -9.09 5.38 -5.28
N SER A 99 -10.38 5.10 -5.51
CA SER A 99 -11.38 6.14 -5.72
C SER A 99 -11.56 7.02 -4.48
N LEU A 100 -11.72 6.40 -3.31
CA LEU A 100 -11.90 7.11 -2.05
C LEU A 100 -10.64 7.88 -1.65
N PHE A 101 -9.45 7.29 -1.85
CA PHE A 101 -8.19 7.97 -1.59
C PHE A 101 -8.01 9.22 -2.46
N TYR A 102 -8.31 9.15 -3.76
CA TYR A 102 -8.19 10.31 -4.65
C TYR A 102 -9.23 11.38 -4.33
N GLN A 103 -10.44 10.99 -3.94
CA GLN A 103 -11.43 11.93 -3.41
C GLN A 103 -10.97 12.60 -2.10
N ALA A 104 -10.20 11.89 -1.28
CA ALA A 104 -9.61 12.47 -0.07
C ALA A 104 -8.55 13.51 -0.41
N ILE A 105 -7.55 13.17 -1.25
CA ILE A 105 -6.43 14.08 -1.56
C ILE A 105 -6.81 15.28 -2.44
N GLU A 106 -7.98 15.24 -3.08
CA GLU A 106 -8.57 16.42 -3.71
C GLU A 106 -9.01 17.46 -2.68
N ARG A 107 -9.44 17.03 -1.48
CA ARG A 107 -10.11 17.85 -0.46
C ARG A 107 -9.25 18.18 0.74
N ILE A 108 -8.30 17.33 1.06
CA ILE A 108 -7.38 17.50 2.20
C ILE A 108 -5.93 17.26 1.75
N PRO A 109 -4.95 17.83 2.47
CA PRO A 109 -3.54 17.65 2.12
C PRO A 109 -3.13 16.17 2.11
N LEU A 110 -2.14 15.82 1.25
CA LEU A 110 -1.71 14.44 1.01
C LEU A 110 -1.20 13.75 2.28
N GLY A 111 -0.42 14.45 3.11
CA GLY A 111 0.10 13.92 4.37
C GLY A 111 -1.01 13.47 5.34
N PRO A 112 -1.96 14.36 5.72
CA PRO A 112 -3.15 14.02 6.48
C PRO A 112 -3.97 12.88 5.85
N ALA A 113 -4.21 12.89 4.54
CA ALA A 113 -4.97 11.85 3.86
C ALA A 113 -4.35 10.46 4.06
N VAL A 114 -3.04 10.31 3.82
CA VAL A 114 -2.32 9.03 4.02
C VAL A 114 -2.25 8.66 5.50
N THR A 115 -2.17 9.63 6.40
CA THR A 115 -2.19 9.39 7.85
C THR A 115 -3.51 8.77 8.30
N LEU A 116 -4.62 9.24 7.77
CA LEU A 116 -5.95 8.69 8.06
C LEU A 116 -6.16 7.33 7.38
N GLU A 117 -5.70 7.17 6.15
CA GLU A 117 -5.81 5.93 5.40
C GLU A 117 -5.07 4.77 6.08
N VAL A 118 -3.88 5.01 6.64
CA VAL A 118 -3.05 3.97 7.30
C VAL A 118 -3.70 3.40 8.57
N LEU A 119 -4.71 4.08 9.13
CA LEU A 119 -5.47 3.58 10.27
C LEU A 119 -6.27 2.31 9.94
N GLY A 120 -6.64 2.07 8.69
CA GLY A 120 -7.30 0.85 8.27
C GLY A 120 -6.43 -0.40 8.51
N PRO A 121 -5.25 -0.51 7.90
CA PRO A 121 -4.29 -1.57 8.18
C PRO A 121 -3.88 -1.66 9.66
N LEU A 122 -3.74 -0.52 10.34
CA LEU A 122 -3.45 -0.48 11.78
C LEU A 122 -4.58 -1.12 12.59
N ALA A 123 -5.83 -0.77 12.34
CA ALA A 123 -7.00 -1.36 12.97
C ALA A 123 -7.03 -2.88 12.72
N LEU A 124 -6.84 -3.31 11.47
CA LEU A 124 -6.76 -4.73 11.13
C LEU A 124 -5.69 -5.45 11.96
N SER A 125 -4.51 -4.86 12.09
CA SER A 125 -3.40 -5.41 12.89
C SER A 125 -3.78 -5.55 14.37
N VAL A 126 -4.42 -4.54 14.95
CA VAL A 126 -4.85 -4.52 16.36
C VAL A 126 -5.92 -5.58 16.64
N PHE A 127 -6.95 -5.65 15.79
CA PHE A 127 -8.04 -6.63 15.95
C PHE A 127 -7.54 -8.08 15.77
N THR A 128 -6.56 -8.30 14.88
CA THR A 128 -5.98 -9.62 14.65
C THR A 128 -5.08 -10.05 15.81
N ALA A 129 -4.27 -9.14 16.36
CA ALA A 129 -3.31 -9.44 17.43
C ALA A 129 -3.98 -9.69 18.79
N ARG A 130 -5.16 -9.10 19.07
CA ARG A 130 -5.95 -9.23 20.32
C ARG A 130 -5.14 -9.04 21.60
N ARG A 131 -4.11 -8.20 21.59
CA ARG A 131 -3.23 -7.95 22.74
C ARG A 131 -3.48 -6.56 23.31
N LEU A 132 -3.39 -6.41 24.63
CA LEU A 132 -3.54 -5.11 25.31
C LEU A 132 -2.54 -4.08 24.76
N ALA A 133 -1.28 -4.48 24.53
CA ALA A 133 -0.27 -3.61 23.93
C ALA A 133 -0.69 -3.05 22.54
N SER A 134 -1.40 -3.85 21.74
CA SER A 134 -1.92 -3.38 20.44
C SER A 134 -2.98 -2.29 20.59
N TRP A 135 -3.82 -2.38 21.62
CA TRP A 135 -4.82 -1.36 21.95
C TRP A 135 -4.20 -0.05 22.44
N CYS A 136 -3.05 -0.11 23.16
CA CYS A 136 -2.30 1.09 23.53
C CYS A 136 -1.80 1.83 22.28
N TRP A 137 -1.29 1.10 21.28
CA TRP A 137 -0.87 1.70 20.01
C TRP A 137 -2.05 2.25 19.21
N ALA A 138 -3.21 1.59 19.24
CA ALA A 138 -4.44 2.14 18.66
C ALA A 138 -4.86 3.44 19.34
N GLY A 139 -4.79 3.50 20.67
CA GLY A 139 -5.04 4.73 21.44
C GLY A 139 -4.11 5.88 21.05
N LEU A 140 -2.82 5.59 20.87
CA LEU A 140 -1.84 6.57 20.40
C LEU A 140 -2.15 7.07 18.97
N ALA A 141 -2.58 6.18 18.08
CA ALA A 141 -3.00 6.57 16.73
C ALA A 141 -4.24 7.47 16.77
N LEU A 142 -5.23 7.13 17.61
CA LEU A 142 -6.42 7.96 17.80
C LEU A 142 -6.07 9.34 18.40
N ALA A 143 -5.11 9.41 19.32
CA ALA A 143 -4.60 10.68 19.84
C ALA A 143 -3.95 11.52 18.72
N GLY A 144 -3.18 10.90 17.83
CA GLY A 144 -2.62 11.55 16.64
C GLY A 144 -3.72 12.10 15.72
N VAL A 145 -4.78 11.32 15.46
CA VAL A 145 -5.92 11.76 14.66
C VAL A 145 -6.68 12.91 15.34
N ALA A 146 -6.91 12.81 16.66
CA ALA A 146 -7.54 13.88 17.40
C ALA A 146 -6.71 15.18 17.35
N LEU A 147 -5.38 15.07 17.42
CA LEU A 147 -4.46 16.19 17.27
C LEU A 147 -4.51 16.80 15.87
N LEU A 148 -4.60 15.96 14.81
CA LEU A 148 -4.84 16.42 13.43
C LEU A 148 -6.11 17.28 13.34
N GLY A 149 -7.16 16.89 14.08
CA GLY A 149 -8.42 17.63 14.18
C GLY A 149 -8.32 18.95 14.97
N GLN A 150 -7.43 19.05 15.97
CA GLN A 150 -7.26 20.29 16.76
C GLN A 150 -6.57 21.42 16.00
N GLY A 151 -5.76 21.12 14.96
CA GLY A 151 -5.20 22.12 14.05
C GLY A 151 -6.25 22.84 13.20
N GLY A 152 -7.52 22.46 13.40
CA GLY A 152 -8.76 22.92 12.82
C GLY A 152 -9.33 21.87 11.89
N PHE A 153 -10.27 21.02 12.39
CA PHE A 153 -11.23 20.34 11.50
C PHE A 153 -11.92 21.35 10.59
N ASP A 154 -11.99 22.62 11.00
CA ASP A 154 -12.43 23.74 10.14
C ASP A 154 -11.54 23.97 8.93
N ARG A 155 -10.28 23.46 8.96
CA ARG A 155 -9.34 23.50 7.82
C ARG A 155 -9.32 22.20 7.00
N LEU A 156 -9.70 21.07 7.60
CA LEU A 156 -9.82 19.80 6.90
C LEU A 156 -11.26 19.60 6.47
N ASN A 157 -11.49 19.48 5.17
CA ASN A 157 -12.83 19.21 4.64
C ASN A 157 -13.35 17.87 5.23
N PRO A 158 -14.52 17.85 5.94
CA PRO A 158 -15.03 16.64 6.59
C PRO A 158 -15.29 15.50 5.60
N ALA A 159 -15.70 15.81 4.36
CA ALA A 159 -15.88 14.80 3.32
C ALA A 159 -14.52 14.17 2.93
N GLY A 160 -13.45 14.98 2.83
CA GLY A 160 -12.10 14.48 2.57
C GLY A 160 -11.62 13.53 3.68
N VAL A 161 -11.89 13.86 4.95
CA VAL A 161 -11.60 12.99 6.09
C VAL A 161 -12.40 11.68 6.01
N ALA A 162 -13.69 11.75 5.71
CA ALA A 162 -14.53 10.55 5.55
C ALA A 162 -14.05 9.66 4.41
N PHE A 163 -13.66 10.25 3.28
CA PHE A 163 -13.06 9.53 2.15
C PHE A 163 -11.74 8.87 2.52
N ALA A 164 -10.87 9.52 3.30
CA ALA A 164 -9.61 8.93 3.76
C ALA A 164 -9.84 7.72 4.69
N PHE A 165 -10.78 7.80 5.63
CA PHE A 165 -11.18 6.66 6.45
C PHE A 165 -11.77 5.52 5.61
N GLY A 166 -12.64 5.85 4.64
CA GLY A 166 -13.19 4.88 3.71
C GLY A 166 -12.10 4.18 2.88
N ALA A 167 -11.11 4.92 2.39
CA ALA A 167 -9.95 4.37 1.71
C ALA A 167 -9.17 3.42 2.62
N GLY A 168 -8.93 3.79 3.88
CA GLY A 168 -8.31 2.93 4.89
C GLY A 168 -9.08 1.63 5.13
N ALA A 169 -10.41 1.68 5.24
CA ALA A 169 -11.24 0.49 5.36
C ALA A 169 -11.11 -0.42 4.13
N MET A 170 -11.10 0.15 2.93
CA MET A 170 -10.88 -0.59 1.69
C MET A 170 -9.46 -1.16 1.62
N TRP A 171 -8.46 -0.46 2.15
CA TRP A 171 -7.09 -0.99 2.25
C TRP A 171 -7.01 -2.18 3.20
N ALA A 172 -7.69 -2.14 4.34
CA ALA A 172 -7.80 -3.31 5.23
C ALA A 172 -8.46 -4.50 4.53
N ALA A 173 -9.55 -4.27 3.78
CA ALA A 173 -10.20 -5.28 2.96
C ALA A 173 -9.26 -5.82 1.86
N TYR A 174 -8.53 -4.95 1.18
CA TYR A 174 -7.49 -5.31 0.20
C TYR A 174 -6.46 -6.27 0.81
N ILE A 175 -5.94 -6.00 2.00
CA ILE A 175 -4.95 -6.86 2.67
C ILE A 175 -5.52 -8.27 2.89
N VAL A 176 -6.74 -8.38 3.38
CA VAL A 176 -7.40 -9.67 3.64
C VAL A 176 -7.69 -10.41 2.33
N LEU A 177 -8.18 -9.71 1.32
CA LEU A 177 -8.55 -10.29 0.03
C LEU A 177 -7.32 -10.66 -0.80
N SER A 178 -6.25 -9.86 -0.76
CA SER A 178 -4.99 -10.17 -1.45
C SER A 178 -4.38 -11.49 -0.96
N ALA A 179 -4.41 -11.73 0.37
CA ALA A 179 -3.95 -13.00 0.93
C ALA A 179 -4.80 -14.19 0.44
N ARG A 180 -6.13 -14.03 0.34
CA ARG A 180 -7.02 -15.08 -0.18
C ARG A 180 -6.81 -15.35 -1.68
N VAL A 181 -6.60 -14.30 -2.46
CA VAL A 181 -6.35 -14.40 -3.91
C VAL A 181 -4.98 -15.01 -4.17
N GLY A 182 -3.94 -14.61 -3.41
CA GLY A 182 -2.58 -15.16 -3.53
C GLY A 182 -2.51 -16.67 -3.28
N GLY A 183 -3.42 -17.24 -2.48
CA GLY A 183 -3.51 -18.69 -2.27
C GLY A 183 -4.26 -19.45 -3.39
N ARG A 184 -4.90 -18.74 -4.34
CA ARG A 184 -5.75 -19.34 -5.38
C ARG A 184 -5.24 -19.13 -6.79
N PHE A 185 -4.46 -18.09 -7.01
CA PHE A 185 -3.89 -17.73 -8.31
C PHE A 185 -2.38 -17.78 -8.28
N PRO A 186 -1.72 -18.29 -9.34
CA PRO A 186 -0.27 -18.30 -9.43
C PRO A 186 0.28 -16.88 -9.64
N GLY A 187 1.43 -16.59 -9.04
CA GLY A 187 2.17 -15.35 -9.27
C GLY A 187 1.35 -14.09 -9.05
N ALA A 188 1.23 -13.25 -10.06
CA ALA A 188 0.47 -12.00 -10.04
C ALA A 188 -0.85 -12.07 -10.83
N ASP A 189 -1.28 -13.26 -11.27
CA ASP A 189 -2.49 -13.44 -12.08
C ASP A 189 -3.74 -12.90 -11.37
N GLY A 190 -3.88 -13.20 -10.08
CA GLY A 190 -5.00 -12.72 -9.29
C GLY A 190 -5.03 -11.19 -9.15
N LEU A 191 -3.88 -10.54 -9.07
CA LEU A 191 -3.78 -9.07 -9.05
C LEU A 191 -4.13 -8.47 -10.41
N ALA A 192 -3.66 -9.09 -11.51
CA ALA A 192 -3.98 -8.63 -12.87
C ALA A 192 -5.50 -8.69 -13.13
N LEU A 193 -6.16 -9.78 -12.71
CA LEU A 193 -7.61 -9.93 -12.83
C LEU A 193 -8.36 -8.94 -11.92
N ALA A 194 -7.90 -8.73 -10.70
CA ALA A 194 -8.49 -7.76 -9.79
C ALA A 194 -8.37 -6.32 -10.32
N LEU A 195 -7.21 -5.96 -10.90
CA LEU A 195 -7.04 -4.64 -11.55
C LEU A 195 -7.95 -4.48 -12.77
N ALA A 196 -8.17 -5.55 -13.54
CA ALA A 196 -9.13 -5.51 -14.65
C ALA A 196 -10.56 -5.23 -14.15
N VAL A 197 -10.98 -5.89 -13.06
CA VAL A 197 -12.27 -5.61 -12.42
C VAL A 197 -12.33 -4.17 -11.90
N ALA A 198 -11.27 -3.71 -11.23
CA ALA A 198 -11.20 -2.35 -10.72
C ALA A 198 -11.30 -1.31 -11.85
N ALA A 199 -10.58 -1.52 -12.95
CA ALA A 199 -10.65 -0.68 -14.14
C ALA A 199 -12.09 -0.64 -14.72
N LEU A 200 -12.73 -1.80 -14.89
CA LEU A 200 -14.09 -1.88 -15.42
C LEU A 200 -15.11 -1.16 -14.52
N VAL A 201 -14.96 -1.25 -13.21
CA VAL A 201 -15.86 -0.60 -12.23
C VAL A 201 -15.68 0.91 -12.24
N THR A 202 -14.45 1.39 -12.37
CA THR A 202 -14.17 2.85 -12.35
C THR A 202 -14.40 3.51 -13.71
N LEU A 203 -14.37 2.74 -14.81
CA LEU A 203 -14.46 3.23 -16.18
C LEU A 203 -15.70 4.11 -16.44
N PRO A 204 -16.92 3.75 -16.03
CA PRO A 204 -18.09 4.59 -16.28
C PRO A 204 -17.97 5.97 -15.62
N LEU A 205 -17.52 6.00 -14.35
CA LEU A 205 -17.33 7.27 -13.63
C LEU A 205 -16.22 8.11 -14.24
N GLY A 206 -15.13 7.46 -14.67
CA GLY A 206 -14.03 8.14 -15.32
C GLY A 206 -14.43 8.76 -16.67
N ILE A 207 -15.25 8.06 -17.46
CA ILE A 207 -15.76 8.60 -18.74
C ILE A 207 -16.69 9.80 -18.49
N VAL A 208 -17.55 9.74 -17.47
CA VAL A 208 -18.45 10.86 -17.13
C VAL A 208 -17.65 12.07 -16.66
N ASP A 209 -16.61 11.88 -15.86
CA ASP A 209 -15.83 12.95 -15.25
C ASP A 209 -14.80 13.56 -16.23
N GLY A 210 -14.05 12.70 -16.94
CA GLY A 210 -12.94 13.13 -17.83
C GLY A 210 -13.32 13.24 -19.30
N GLY A 211 -14.36 12.54 -19.75
CA GLY A 211 -14.83 12.59 -21.14
C GLY A 211 -13.74 12.29 -22.17
N ALA A 212 -13.76 13.03 -23.28
CA ALA A 212 -12.81 12.88 -24.39
C ALA A 212 -11.36 13.27 -24.00
N VAL A 213 -11.16 14.05 -22.95
CA VAL A 213 -9.83 14.46 -22.46
C VAL A 213 -8.99 13.26 -22.02
N LEU A 214 -9.63 12.15 -21.60
CA LEU A 214 -8.92 10.92 -21.25
C LEU A 214 -8.15 10.31 -22.44
N LEU A 215 -8.51 10.65 -23.67
CA LEU A 215 -7.84 10.18 -24.88
C LEU A 215 -6.76 11.16 -25.39
N ASP A 216 -6.60 12.33 -24.75
CA ASP A 216 -5.54 13.27 -25.08
C ASP A 216 -4.16 12.61 -24.89
N PRO A 217 -3.24 12.69 -25.89
CA PRO A 217 -1.94 12.08 -25.79
C PRO A 217 -1.12 12.50 -24.57
N THR A 218 -1.23 13.76 -24.15
CA THR A 218 -0.54 14.28 -22.94
C THR A 218 -1.12 13.65 -21.68
N VAL A 219 -2.46 13.55 -21.62
CA VAL A 219 -3.16 12.94 -20.47
C VAL A 219 -2.86 11.45 -20.40
N LEU A 220 -2.83 10.75 -21.53
CA LEU A 220 -2.43 9.34 -21.60
C LEU A 220 -0.97 9.12 -21.17
N ALA A 221 -0.05 10.01 -21.59
CA ALA A 221 1.34 9.95 -21.16
C ALA A 221 1.48 10.16 -19.63
N LEU A 222 0.78 11.17 -19.09
CA LEU A 222 0.74 11.43 -17.64
C LEU A 222 0.07 10.27 -16.87
N GLY A 223 -1.03 9.73 -17.38
CA GLY A 223 -1.70 8.55 -16.84
C GLY A 223 -0.81 7.32 -16.85
N THR A 224 0.01 7.14 -17.89
CA THR A 224 1.00 6.07 -17.96
C THR A 224 2.11 6.26 -16.94
N ALA A 225 2.65 7.46 -16.83
CA ALA A 225 3.64 7.78 -15.80
C ALA A 225 3.08 7.54 -14.39
N LEU A 226 1.84 7.94 -14.15
CA LEU A 226 1.12 7.69 -12.91
C LEU A 226 0.95 6.19 -12.63
N ALA A 227 0.51 5.40 -13.61
CA ALA A 227 0.34 3.95 -13.47
C ALA A 227 1.67 3.25 -13.16
N VAL A 228 2.77 3.68 -13.78
CA VAL A 228 4.11 3.16 -13.51
C VAL A 228 4.58 3.56 -12.12
N LEU A 229 4.49 4.83 -11.75
CA LEU A 229 4.96 5.36 -10.47
C LEU A 229 4.14 4.84 -9.28
N ALA A 230 2.83 4.75 -9.43
CA ALA A 230 1.94 4.39 -8.32
C ALA A 230 1.57 2.90 -8.27
N SER A 231 1.95 2.10 -9.28
CA SER A 231 1.62 0.66 -9.30
C SER A 231 2.80 -0.20 -9.79
N GLY A 232 3.30 0.00 -11.01
CA GLY A 232 4.30 -0.89 -11.62
C GLY A 232 5.63 -0.91 -10.86
N LEU A 233 6.20 0.25 -10.63
CA LEU A 233 7.48 0.40 -9.95
C LEU A 233 7.42 -0.01 -8.47
N PRO A 234 6.46 0.49 -7.65
CA PRO A 234 6.40 0.12 -6.24
C PRO A 234 6.18 -1.37 -6.03
N TYR A 235 5.27 -2.02 -6.73
CA TYR A 235 5.04 -3.45 -6.57
C TYR A 235 6.29 -4.29 -6.89
N THR A 236 7.07 -3.86 -7.89
CA THR A 236 8.34 -4.53 -8.22
C THR A 236 9.38 -4.33 -7.11
N LEU A 237 9.54 -3.11 -6.62
CA LEU A 237 10.50 -2.78 -5.56
C LEU A 237 10.13 -3.46 -4.25
N GLU A 238 8.86 -3.47 -3.87
CA GLU A 238 8.34 -4.14 -2.68
C GLU A 238 8.53 -5.66 -2.74
N LEU A 239 8.24 -6.27 -3.88
CA LEU A 239 8.46 -7.71 -4.07
C LEU A 239 9.94 -8.07 -3.93
N LEU A 240 10.85 -7.28 -4.52
CA LEU A 240 12.29 -7.47 -4.40
C LEU A 240 12.78 -7.25 -2.97
N ALA A 241 12.20 -6.29 -2.25
CA ALA A 241 12.50 -6.03 -0.85
C ALA A 241 12.07 -7.19 0.06
N LEU A 242 10.83 -7.69 -0.12
CA LEU A 242 10.28 -8.81 0.66
C LEU A 242 11.07 -10.11 0.47
N ARG A 243 11.77 -10.28 -0.64
CA ARG A 243 12.70 -11.41 -0.85
C ARG A 243 14.01 -11.26 -0.09
N ARG A 244 14.33 -10.06 0.43
CA ARG A 244 15.65 -9.70 1.01
C ARG A 244 15.60 -9.29 2.47
N MET A 245 14.39 -9.10 3.02
CA MET A 245 14.22 -8.68 4.42
C MET A 245 13.00 -9.35 5.08
N PRO A 246 12.99 -9.45 6.43
CA PRO A 246 11.83 -9.93 7.16
C PRO A 246 10.60 -9.04 6.94
N THR A 247 9.42 -9.66 6.82
CA THR A 247 8.14 -8.95 6.62
C THR A 247 7.86 -7.91 7.71
N ALA A 248 8.30 -8.16 8.95
CA ALA A 248 8.15 -7.20 10.05
C ALA A 248 8.97 -5.92 9.81
N THR A 249 10.19 -6.04 9.31
CA THR A 249 11.03 -4.88 8.95
C THR A 249 10.42 -4.09 7.79
N PHE A 250 9.93 -4.81 6.78
CA PHE A 250 9.20 -4.21 5.65
C PHE A 250 8.00 -3.39 6.13
N ALA A 251 7.15 -3.96 7.00
CA ALA A 251 5.97 -3.29 7.53
C ALA A 251 6.31 -2.05 8.38
N VAL A 252 7.42 -2.09 9.14
CA VAL A 252 7.92 -0.90 9.88
C VAL A 252 8.32 0.20 8.91
N LEU A 253 9.01 -0.12 7.81
CA LEU A 253 9.41 0.89 6.81
C LEU A 253 8.19 1.46 6.07
N MET A 254 7.19 0.63 5.75
CA MET A 254 5.94 1.08 5.14
C MET A 254 5.14 2.03 6.06
N SER A 255 5.33 1.95 7.38
CA SER A 255 4.72 2.89 8.33
C SER A 255 5.24 4.33 8.19
N LEU A 256 6.33 4.57 7.44
CA LEU A 256 6.82 5.91 7.09
C LEU A 256 6.01 6.58 5.96
N GLY A 257 5.05 5.87 5.38
CA GLY A 257 4.18 6.37 4.30
C GLY A 257 3.65 7.79 4.53
N PRO A 258 3.06 8.11 5.70
CA PRO A 258 2.57 9.47 5.99
C PRO A 258 3.64 10.56 5.94
N ALA A 259 4.87 10.27 6.41
CA ALA A 259 5.97 11.23 6.34
C ALA A 259 6.42 11.48 4.89
N ILE A 260 6.49 10.41 4.08
CA ILE A 260 6.84 10.50 2.66
C ILE A 260 5.73 11.23 1.89
N ALA A 261 4.46 10.98 2.22
CA ALA A 261 3.31 11.67 1.64
C ALA A 261 3.35 13.18 1.95
N THR A 262 3.67 13.52 3.19
CA THR A 262 3.88 14.91 3.62
C THR A 262 4.97 15.60 2.81
N LEU A 263 6.11 14.93 2.63
CA LEU A 263 7.22 15.42 1.83
C LEU A 263 6.79 15.62 0.35
N ALA A 264 6.09 14.64 -0.22
CA ALA A 264 5.59 14.73 -1.61
C ALA A 264 4.57 15.87 -1.76
N GLY A 265 3.64 16.01 -0.81
CA GLY A 265 2.66 17.10 -0.78
C GLY A 265 3.34 18.48 -0.69
N TRP A 266 4.37 18.61 0.14
CA TRP A 266 5.13 19.86 0.27
C TRP A 266 5.93 20.20 -1.00
N LEU A 267 6.66 19.22 -1.54
CA LEU A 267 7.53 19.46 -2.71
C LEU A 267 6.74 19.66 -4.01
N VAL A 268 5.71 18.85 -4.25
CA VAL A 268 5.00 18.81 -5.54
C VAL A 268 3.76 19.70 -5.51
N LEU A 269 2.96 19.62 -4.44
CA LEU A 269 1.69 20.32 -4.34
C LEU A 269 1.79 21.65 -3.58
N ARG A 270 2.97 22.00 -3.08
CA ARG A 270 3.22 23.21 -2.27
C ARG A 270 2.34 23.31 -1.03
N GLN A 271 1.95 22.17 -0.47
CA GLN A 271 1.14 22.08 0.74
C GLN A 271 2.01 22.34 1.97
N ALA A 272 1.71 23.42 2.71
CA ALA A 272 2.35 23.70 3.99
C ALA A 272 1.55 23.02 5.12
N LEU A 273 2.26 22.35 6.03
CA LEU A 273 1.68 21.77 7.22
C LEU A 273 2.03 22.58 8.46
N THR A 274 1.10 22.63 9.41
CA THR A 274 1.33 23.20 10.73
C THR A 274 2.20 22.27 11.57
N VAL A 275 2.85 22.80 12.60
CA VAL A 275 3.62 22.00 13.57
C VAL A 275 2.73 20.93 14.24
N LEU A 276 1.45 21.26 14.48
CA LEU A 276 0.50 20.35 15.07
C LEU A 276 0.18 19.15 14.16
N GLU A 277 -0.01 19.39 12.86
CA GLU A 277 -0.20 18.34 11.86
C GLU A 277 1.04 17.45 11.73
N CYS A 278 2.23 18.03 11.75
CA CYS A 278 3.48 17.26 11.78
C CYS A 278 3.59 16.38 13.04
N ALA A 279 3.25 16.91 14.22
CA ALA A 279 3.24 16.14 15.46
C ALA A 279 2.22 14.98 15.41
N ALA A 280 1.03 15.23 14.88
CA ALA A 280 0.00 14.22 14.67
C ALA A 280 0.47 13.07 13.76
N ILE A 281 1.10 13.40 12.64
CA ILE A 281 1.68 12.43 11.70
C ILE A 281 2.75 11.58 12.39
N VAL A 282 3.64 12.19 13.17
CA VAL A 282 4.68 11.47 13.94
C VAL A 282 4.05 10.49 14.94
N LEU A 283 2.97 10.88 15.65
CA LEU A 283 2.26 10.00 16.57
C LEU A 283 1.66 8.78 15.87
N VAL A 284 1.03 8.97 14.70
CA VAL A 284 0.45 7.86 13.93
C VAL A 284 1.53 6.94 13.38
N ILE A 285 2.66 7.48 12.93
CA ILE A 285 3.83 6.68 12.50
C ILE A 285 4.36 5.85 13.67
N ALA A 286 4.55 6.45 14.83
CA ALA A 286 5.02 5.74 16.03
C ALA A 286 4.03 4.63 16.45
N ALA A 287 2.73 4.91 16.41
CA ALA A 287 1.68 3.93 16.67
C ALA A 287 1.73 2.76 15.69
N SER A 288 1.87 3.04 14.39
CA SER A 288 1.96 2.01 13.35
C SER A 288 3.19 1.12 13.53
N ILE A 289 4.36 1.71 13.80
CA ILE A 289 5.60 0.97 14.09
C ILE A 289 5.44 0.08 15.33
N GLY A 290 4.84 0.63 16.40
CA GLY A 290 4.61 -0.10 17.65
C GLY A 290 3.67 -1.29 17.46
N ALA A 291 2.56 -1.10 16.76
CA ALA A 291 1.59 -2.15 16.47
C ALA A 291 2.21 -3.28 15.62
N VAL A 292 2.99 -2.94 14.60
CA VAL A 292 3.70 -3.91 13.74
C VAL A 292 4.68 -4.74 14.56
N ARG A 293 5.48 -4.11 15.45
CA ARG A 293 6.43 -4.82 16.32
C ARG A 293 5.74 -5.79 17.28
N VAL A 294 4.61 -5.39 17.87
CA VAL A 294 3.82 -6.27 18.76
C VAL A 294 3.25 -7.47 17.99
N SER A 295 2.73 -7.23 16.78
CA SER A 295 2.19 -8.29 15.93
C SER A 295 3.27 -9.27 15.48
N ALA A 296 4.45 -8.80 15.11
CA ALA A 296 5.60 -9.62 14.72
C ALA A 296 6.11 -10.48 15.90
N ALA A 297 6.21 -9.91 17.11
CA ALA A 297 6.59 -10.64 18.31
C ALA A 297 5.56 -11.70 18.70
N ALA A 298 4.30 -11.54 18.30
CA ALA A 298 3.23 -12.52 18.50
C ALA A 298 3.39 -13.73 17.59
N ALA A 299 3.70 -13.48 16.32
CA ALA A 299 3.86 -14.53 15.29
C ALA A 299 5.10 -15.42 15.54
N GLY A 300 6.15 -14.87 16.15
CA GLY A 300 7.41 -15.59 16.43
C GLY A 300 7.41 -16.45 17.72
N ARG A 301 6.32 -16.47 18.50
CA ARG A 301 6.23 -17.34 19.70
C ARG A 301 5.61 -18.67 19.32
N PRO A 302 6.33 -19.82 19.55
CA PRO A 302 5.72 -21.14 19.36
C PRO A 302 4.50 -21.26 20.28
N ALA A 303 3.41 -21.85 19.76
CA ALA A 303 2.22 -22.15 20.54
C ALA A 303 2.64 -22.99 21.76
N ARG A 304 2.53 -22.43 22.97
CA ARG A 304 2.63 -23.25 24.19
C ARG A 304 1.45 -24.20 24.14
N ARG A 305 1.77 -25.48 23.92
CA ARG A 305 0.83 -26.62 24.11
C ARG A 305 0.54 -26.79 25.59
#